data_ed272cafb15d5b44c1014ac88fd468a8
#
_entry.id   ed272cafb15d5b44c1014ac88fd468a8
#
_cell.length_a   1.000
_cell.length_b   1.000
_cell.length_c   1.000
_cell.angle_alpha   90.00
_cell.angle_beta   90.00
_cell.angle_gamma   90.00
#
_symmetry.space_group_name_H-M   'P 1'
#
loop_
_entity.id
_entity.type
_entity.pdbx_description
1 polymer ?
#
loop_
_entity_poly.entity_id
_entity_poly.type
_entity_poly.pdbx_seq_one_letter_code
_entity_poly.pdbx_strand_id
1 'polypeptide(L)'
;LDRAIDMTTVPLTADADTLVPATTEDATAEFLTYALRSSGVLHADSAVAEVEHDRIGEGVGLMCELARLTVRYRGPAHGAPSSVIVKVPSTAPENRNVGDHFRLYEREGRFYQHLADAVPVRTPQCLANCIDVENGLYALVLEDFGARTMVSQIVGLDAGRAAEAVRAIARLHARFWEAPELDELSWMPRTIDPEVLGAGQAYREAWPVFHERFRDDLPSGAAEL
;
A
#
# COMPACT_ATOMS: atom_id res chain seq x y z
N LEU A 1 -19.41 -17.81 0.50
CA LEU A 1 -17.98 -17.70 0.17
C LEU A 1 -17.21 -18.45 1.25
N ASP A 2 -16.74 -19.66 0.92
CA ASP A 2 -15.77 -20.37 1.76
C ASP A 2 -14.58 -19.42 1.98
N ARG A 3 -14.27 -19.17 3.26
CA ARG A 3 -13.07 -18.46 3.66
C ARG A 3 -11.87 -19.26 3.13
N ALA A 4 -11.39 -18.91 1.95
CA ALA A 4 -10.00 -19.18 1.63
C ALA A 4 -9.20 -18.53 2.77
N ILE A 5 -8.51 -19.34 3.55
CA ILE A 5 -7.61 -18.83 4.59
C ILE A 5 -6.62 -17.96 3.83
N ASP A 6 -6.64 -16.65 4.10
CA ASP A 6 -5.67 -15.72 3.56
C ASP A 6 -4.28 -16.12 4.08
N MET A 7 -3.58 -16.90 3.27
CA MET A 7 -2.25 -17.44 3.60
C MET A 7 -1.18 -16.36 3.71
N THR A 8 -1.49 -15.11 3.31
CA THR A 8 -0.53 -14.01 3.34
C THR A 8 -0.60 -13.20 4.64
N THR A 9 -1.69 -13.32 5.40
CA THR A 9 -1.81 -12.64 6.69
C THR A 9 -0.90 -13.29 7.72
N VAL A 10 0.01 -12.49 8.25
CA VAL A 10 0.94 -12.90 9.31
C VAL A 10 0.23 -12.82 10.65
N PRO A 11 0.12 -13.93 11.41
CA PRO A 11 -0.43 -13.88 12.75
C PRO A 11 0.48 -13.02 13.66
N LEU A 12 -0.04 -11.92 14.17
CA LEU A 12 0.68 -11.10 15.14
C LEU A 12 0.42 -11.68 16.53
N THR A 13 1.48 -12.16 17.16
CA THR A 13 1.49 -12.59 18.57
C THR A 13 2.23 -11.54 19.39
N ALA A 14 2.07 -11.53 20.70
CA ALA A 14 2.72 -10.54 21.59
C ALA A 14 4.25 -10.44 21.38
N ASP A 15 4.91 -11.53 21.00
CA ASP A 15 6.34 -11.54 20.66
C ASP A 15 6.60 -11.00 19.25
N ALA A 16 5.64 -11.16 18.32
CA ALA A 16 5.76 -10.71 16.94
C ALA A 16 5.46 -9.22 16.75
N ASP A 17 4.65 -8.63 17.62
CA ASP A 17 4.33 -7.19 17.60
C ASP A 17 5.61 -6.34 17.71
N THR A 18 6.62 -6.83 18.43
CA THR A 18 7.92 -6.18 18.55
C THR A 18 8.79 -6.29 17.31
N LEU A 19 8.43 -7.18 16.36
CA LEU A 19 9.16 -7.40 15.11
C LEU A 19 8.59 -6.60 13.94
N VAL A 20 7.33 -6.13 14.02
CA VAL A 20 6.72 -5.36 12.93
C VAL A 20 7.47 -4.03 12.77
N PRO A 21 8.05 -3.75 11.60
CA PRO A 21 8.88 -2.57 11.42
C PRO A 21 8.05 -1.29 11.49
N ALA A 22 8.51 -0.33 12.27
CA ALA A 22 7.93 1.02 12.33
C ALA A 22 8.45 1.90 11.17
N THR A 23 9.66 1.65 10.71
CA THR A 23 10.31 2.29 9.56
C THR A 23 10.80 1.24 8.59
N THR A 24 11.17 1.64 7.37
CA THR A 24 11.75 0.71 6.40
C THR A 24 13.10 0.17 6.85
N GLU A 25 13.86 0.92 7.62
CA GLU A 25 15.16 0.52 8.19
C GLU A 25 15.02 -0.57 9.26
N ASP A 26 13.87 -0.62 9.95
CA ASP A 26 13.58 -1.64 10.96
C ASP A 26 13.18 -3.00 10.34
N ALA A 27 13.03 -3.08 9.03
CA ALA A 27 12.71 -4.33 8.33
C ALA A 27 13.92 -5.27 8.31
N THR A 28 14.18 -5.93 9.43
CA THR A 28 15.34 -6.77 9.67
C THR A 28 15.22 -8.14 9.00
N ALA A 29 16.34 -8.88 8.97
CA ALA A 29 16.37 -10.29 8.54
C ALA A 29 15.47 -11.18 9.42
N GLU A 30 15.35 -10.86 10.71
CA GLU A 30 14.48 -11.56 11.65
C GLU A 30 13.00 -11.33 11.31
N PHE A 31 12.59 -10.08 11.11
CA PHE A 31 11.25 -9.75 10.66
C PHE A 31 10.88 -10.46 9.36
N LEU A 32 11.74 -10.37 8.34
CA LEU A 32 11.46 -11.01 7.04
C LEU A 32 11.40 -12.53 7.16
N THR A 33 12.27 -13.14 7.99
CA THR A 33 12.20 -14.58 8.24
C THR A 33 10.87 -14.96 8.85
N TYR A 34 10.42 -14.23 9.87
CA TYR A 34 9.13 -14.46 10.51
C TYR A 34 7.97 -14.26 9.53
N ALA A 35 7.91 -13.12 8.87
CA ALA A 35 6.84 -12.75 7.96
C ALA A 35 6.70 -13.73 6.78
N LEU A 36 7.80 -14.03 6.09
CA LEU A 36 7.80 -14.92 4.93
C LEU A 36 7.55 -16.39 5.29
N ARG A 37 7.97 -16.86 6.49
CA ARG A 37 7.63 -18.20 6.96
C ARG A 37 6.15 -18.29 7.34
N SER A 38 5.63 -17.31 8.06
CA SER A 38 4.23 -17.29 8.50
C SER A 38 3.25 -17.27 7.33
N SER A 39 3.62 -16.65 6.21
CA SER A 39 2.85 -16.64 4.96
C SER A 39 3.14 -17.84 4.03
N GLY A 40 4.05 -18.73 4.41
CA GLY A 40 4.39 -19.90 3.61
C GLY A 40 5.28 -19.62 2.38
N VAL A 41 5.75 -18.39 2.19
CA VAL A 41 6.67 -18.01 1.10
C VAL A 41 8.08 -18.55 1.35
N LEU A 42 8.50 -18.58 2.61
CA LEU A 42 9.81 -19.12 3.02
C LEU A 42 9.62 -20.43 3.78
N HIS A 43 10.35 -21.46 3.36
CA HIS A 43 10.30 -22.76 4.01
C HIS A 43 10.91 -22.73 5.42
N ALA A 44 10.47 -23.62 6.31
CA ALA A 44 10.87 -23.63 7.72
C ALA A 44 12.37 -23.91 7.95
N ASP A 45 13.05 -24.59 7.02
CA ASP A 45 14.48 -24.89 7.07
C ASP A 45 15.37 -23.73 6.56
N SER A 46 14.75 -22.64 6.09
CA SER A 46 15.42 -21.49 5.50
C SER A 46 15.17 -20.24 6.32
N ALA A 47 16.13 -19.35 6.36
CA ALA A 47 16.01 -18.06 7.03
C ALA A 47 16.64 -16.95 6.17
N VAL A 48 16.18 -15.74 6.34
CA VAL A 48 16.87 -14.56 5.81
C VAL A 48 18.15 -14.38 6.61
N ALA A 49 19.29 -14.30 5.92
CA ALA A 49 20.62 -14.12 6.52
C ALA A 49 21.03 -12.64 6.52
N GLU A 50 20.79 -11.96 5.41
CA GLU A 50 21.19 -10.57 5.19
C GLU A 50 20.11 -9.82 4.40
N VAL A 51 19.99 -8.54 4.69
CA VAL A 51 19.09 -7.61 4.01
C VAL A 51 19.86 -6.36 3.66
N GLU A 52 19.82 -5.95 2.39
CA GLU A 52 20.32 -4.65 1.93
C GLU A 52 19.11 -3.76 1.61
N HIS A 53 19.09 -2.54 2.18
CA HIS A 53 18.00 -1.59 2.02
C HIS A 53 18.31 -0.57 0.92
N ASP A 54 17.36 -0.37 0.02
CA ASP A 54 17.36 0.68 -0.98
C ASP A 54 16.04 1.45 -0.86
N ARG A 55 16.09 2.65 -0.29
CA ARG A 55 14.91 3.48 -0.09
C ARG A 55 14.38 3.97 -1.42
N ILE A 56 13.10 3.75 -1.71
CA ILE A 56 12.48 4.09 -2.98
C ILE A 56 11.26 5.01 -2.78
N GLY A 57 10.86 5.72 -3.82
CA GLY A 57 9.64 6.53 -3.80
C GLY A 57 9.77 7.85 -3.01
N GLU A 58 10.98 8.33 -2.73
CA GLU A 58 11.18 9.62 -2.09
C GLU A 58 10.52 10.75 -2.89
N GLY A 59 9.75 11.59 -2.18
CA GLY A 59 9.02 12.71 -2.78
C GLY A 59 7.78 12.35 -3.60
N VAL A 60 7.43 11.06 -3.73
CA VAL A 60 6.27 10.59 -4.51
C VAL A 60 5.21 9.94 -3.61
N GLY A 61 5.60 9.15 -2.61
CA GLY A 61 4.71 8.50 -1.66
C GLY A 61 4.64 9.29 -0.34
N LEU A 62 3.60 10.09 -0.13
CA LEU A 62 3.48 10.90 1.10
C LEU A 62 3.00 10.07 2.29
N MET A 63 2.09 9.13 2.09
CA MET A 63 1.41 8.41 3.18
C MET A 63 2.17 7.18 3.70
N CYS A 64 3.16 6.69 2.96
CA CYS A 64 3.92 5.49 3.31
C CYS A 64 5.40 5.68 2.99
N GLU A 65 6.23 4.91 3.68
CA GLU A 65 7.63 4.69 3.32
C GLU A 65 7.77 3.35 2.60
N LEU A 66 8.62 3.33 1.58
CA LEU A 66 8.91 2.13 0.80
C LEU A 66 10.41 1.91 0.72
N ALA A 67 10.82 0.66 0.87
CA ALA A 67 12.17 0.24 0.54
C ALA A 67 12.15 -1.03 -0.31
N ARG A 68 13.05 -1.09 -1.27
CA ARG A 68 13.44 -2.34 -1.90
C ARG A 68 14.46 -3.01 -1.00
N LEU A 69 14.22 -4.27 -0.66
CA LEU A 69 15.12 -5.06 0.14
C LEU A 69 15.68 -6.17 -0.73
N THR A 70 17.02 -6.18 -0.90
CA THR A 70 17.73 -7.32 -1.48
C THR A 70 17.98 -8.34 -0.38
N VAL A 71 17.54 -9.58 -0.60
CA VAL A 71 17.48 -10.61 0.43
C VAL A 71 18.43 -11.74 0.09
N ARG A 72 19.27 -12.12 1.05
CA ARG A 72 20.09 -13.33 0.99
C ARG A 72 19.61 -14.35 2.02
N TYR A 73 19.54 -15.59 1.63
CA TYR A 73 19.02 -16.67 2.46
C TYR A 73 20.14 -17.54 3.02
N ARG A 74 19.93 -18.04 4.23
CA ARG A 74 20.65 -19.17 4.80
C ARG A 74 19.77 -20.42 4.63
N GLY A 75 20.31 -21.45 4.02
CA GLY A 75 19.55 -22.63 3.58
C GLY A 75 19.04 -22.49 2.16
N PRO A 76 18.31 -23.50 1.66
CA PRO A 76 17.79 -23.49 0.28
C PRO A 76 16.67 -22.45 0.14
N ALA A 77 16.74 -21.59 -0.86
CA ALA A 77 15.74 -20.53 -1.05
C ALA A 77 14.34 -21.04 -1.44
N HIS A 78 14.24 -22.26 -2.02
CA HIS A 78 12.98 -22.89 -2.45
C HIS A 78 12.07 -21.99 -3.32
N GLY A 79 12.66 -21.08 -4.10
CA GLY A 79 11.92 -20.14 -4.94
C GLY A 79 11.50 -18.85 -4.24
N ALA A 80 11.89 -18.63 -2.99
CA ALA A 80 11.69 -17.35 -2.32
C ALA A 80 12.40 -16.21 -3.07
N PRO A 81 11.81 -15.01 -3.15
CA PRO A 81 12.32 -13.92 -3.96
C PRO A 81 13.62 -13.35 -3.40
N SER A 82 14.58 -13.03 -4.27
CA SER A 82 15.84 -12.35 -3.88
C SER A 82 15.67 -10.85 -3.65
N SER A 83 14.53 -10.29 -3.99
CA SER A 83 14.18 -8.88 -3.76
C SER A 83 12.71 -8.77 -3.43
N VAL A 84 12.38 -7.93 -2.46
CA VAL A 84 11.01 -7.62 -2.03
C VAL A 84 10.86 -6.12 -1.81
N ILE A 85 9.63 -5.63 -1.86
CA ILE A 85 9.31 -4.26 -1.44
C ILE A 85 8.67 -4.33 -0.05
N VAL A 86 9.23 -3.62 0.90
CA VAL A 86 8.60 -3.39 2.20
C VAL A 86 7.94 -2.02 2.20
N LYS A 87 6.70 -1.98 2.65
CA LYS A 87 5.90 -0.78 2.78
C LYS A 87 5.39 -0.66 4.20
N VAL A 88 5.66 0.49 4.82
CA VAL A 88 5.23 0.84 6.18
C VAL A 88 4.56 2.21 6.19
N PRO A 89 3.78 2.56 7.22
CA PRO A 89 3.23 3.90 7.38
C PRO A 89 4.30 4.97 7.38
N SER A 90 3.93 6.19 6.96
CA SER A 90 4.82 7.35 7.02
C SER A 90 5.24 7.67 8.46
N THR A 91 6.49 8.02 8.67
CA THR A 91 7.01 8.53 9.95
C THR A 91 6.77 10.02 10.13
N ALA A 92 6.40 10.76 9.08
CA ALA A 92 6.02 12.17 9.17
C ALA A 92 4.64 12.29 9.85
N PRO A 93 4.52 13.00 11.01
CA PRO A 93 3.29 13.01 11.79
C PRO A 93 2.07 13.50 11.02
N GLU A 94 2.22 14.50 10.16
CA GLU A 94 1.14 15.06 9.36
C GLU A 94 0.58 14.02 8.38
N ASN A 95 1.46 13.29 7.70
CA ASN A 95 1.10 12.26 6.75
C ASN A 95 0.51 11.04 7.47
N ARG A 96 1.11 10.67 8.62
CA ARG A 96 0.62 9.58 9.46
C ARG A 96 -0.80 9.85 9.93
N ASN A 97 -1.07 11.06 10.45
CA ASN A 97 -2.41 11.47 10.90
C ASN A 97 -3.46 11.38 9.79
N VAL A 98 -3.11 11.80 8.56
CA VAL A 98 -3.99 11.66 7.40
C VAL A 98 -4.23 10.19 7.06
N GLY A 99 -3.16 9.39 7.06
CA GLY A 99 -3.25 7.95 6.80
C GLY A 99 -4.14 7.22 7.80
N ASP A 100 -4.01 7.53 9.08
CA ASP A 100 -4.81 6.95 10.16
C ASP A 100 -6.26 7.45 10.10
N HIS A 101 -6.49 8.76 9.89
CA HIS A 101 -7.83 9.35 9.78
C HIS A 101 -8.65 8.68 8.66
N PHE A 102 -8.07 8.49 7.50
CA PHE A 102 -8.72 7.82 6.37
C PHE A 102 -8.57 6.30 6.38
N ARG A 103 -7.95 5.71 7.41
CA ARG A 103 -7.69 4.27 7.54
C ARG A 103 -6.97 3.69 6.32
N LEU A 104 -6.05 4.45 5.71
CA LEU A 104 -5.41 4.06 4.44
C LEU A 104 -4.60 2.77 4.58
N TYR A 105 -3.89 2.60 5.69
CA TYR A 105 -3.05 1.43 5.94
C TYR A 105 -3.89 0.16 6.13
N GLU A 106 -4.96 0.27 6.92
CA GLU A 106 -5.91 -0.82 7.10
C GLU A 106 -6.56 -1.20 5.77
N ARG A 107 -7.03 -0.21 5.00
CA ARG A 107 -7.69 -0.44 3.70
C ARG A 107 -6.77 -1.16 2.73
N GLU A 108 -5.50 -0.78 2.66
CA GLU A 108 -4.53 -1.44 1.78
C GLU A 108 -4.25 -2.88 2.24
N GLY A 109 -4.03 -3.11 3.54
CA GLY A 109 -3.87 -4.46 4.06
C GLY A 109 -5.09 -5.34 3.77
N ARG A 110 -6.29 -4.84 4.02
CA ARG A 110 -7.53 -5.57 3.75
C ARG A 110 -7.82 -5.75 2.25
N PHE A 111 -7.37 -4.83 1.40
CA PHE A 111 -7.42 -5.02 -0.05
C PHE A 111 -6.67 -6.29 -0.46
N TYR A 112 -5.45 -6.49 0.05
CA TYR A 112 -4.68 -7.70 -0.22
C TYR A 112 -5.31 -8.95 0.38
N GLN A 113 -6.02 -8.84 1.50
CA GLN A 113 -6.72 -9.97 2.13
C GLN A 113 -7.98 -10.41 1.37
N HIS A 114 -8.72 -9.47 0.78
CA HIS A 114 -10.08 -9.74 0.33
C HIS A 114 -10.33 -9.52 -1.16
N LEU A 115 -9.54 -8.67 -1.82
CA LEU A 115 -9.85 -8.22 -3.17
C LEU A 115 -8.73 -8.46 -4.19
N ALA A 116 -7.47 -8.52 -3.79
CA ALA A 116 -6.33 -8.52 -4.72
C ALA A 116 -6.41 -9.62 -5.78
N ASP A 117 -6.86 -10.82 -5.41
CA ASP A 117 -7.00 -11.95 -6.33
C ASP A 117 -8.20 -11.79 -7.29
N ALA A 118 -9.18 -10.95 -6.94
CA ALA A 118 -10.37 -10.74 -7.74
C ALA A 118 -10.26 -9.56 -8.72
N VAL A 119 -9.23 -8.69 -8.56
CA VAL A 119 -9.09 -7.53 -9.43
C VAL A 119 -8.53 -7.91 -10.80
N PRO A 120 -9.14 -7.44 -11.91
CA PRO A 120 -8.71 -7.78 -13.28
C PRO A 120 -7.54 -6.91 -13.77
N VAL A 121 -6.68 -6.48 -12.85
CA VAL A 121 -5.48 -5.70 -13.13
C VAL A 121 -4.31 -6.28 -12.36
N ARG A 122 -3.11 -6.18 -12.94
CA ARG A 122 -1.90 -6.69 -12.29
C ARG A 122 -1.56 -5.84 -11.06
N THR A 123 -1.59 -6.46 -9.91
CA THR A 123 -1.08 -5.91 -8.64
C THR A 123 0.19 -6.62 -8.22
N PRO A 124 1.05 -6.03 -7.39
CA PRO A 124 2.11 -6.78 -6.74
C PRO A 124 1.52 -7.96 -5.94
N GLN A 125 2.17 -9.11 -5.98
CA GLN A 125 1.83 -10.18 -5.08
C GLN A 125 2.13 -9.73 -3.64
N CYS A 126 1.19 -9.90 -2.72
CA CYS A 126 1.44 -9.72 -1.31
C CYS A 126 2.11 -10.99 -0.78
N LEU A 127 3.36 -10.85 -0.35
CA LEU A 127 4.17 -11.95 0.17
C LEU A 127 3.98 -12.13 1.68
N ALA A 128 3.70 -11.04 2.39
CA ALA A 128 3.28 -11.07 3.79
C ALA A 128 2.51 -9.76 4.11
N ASN A 129 1.49 -9.88 4.94
CA ASN A 129 0.62 -8.78 5.36
C ASN A 129 0.51 -8.79 6.89
N CYS A 130 1.23 -7.87 7.52
CA CYS A 130 1.16 -7.64 8.96
C CYS A 130 0.17 -6.50 9.20
N ILE A 131 -0.99 -6.82 9.75
CA ILE A 131 -2.04 -5.86 10.05
C ILE A 131 -2.61 -6.10 11.45
N ASP A 132 -2.41 -5.13 12.33
CA ASP A 132 -3.06 -5.05 13.63
C ASP A 132 -3.67 -3.64 13.78
N VAL A 133 -4.97 -3.58 13.56
CA VAL A 133 -5.73 -2.33 13.60
C VAL A 133 -5.80 -1.76 15.03
N GLU A 134 -5.86 -2.63 16.05
CA GLU A 134 -6.02 -2.22 17.45
C GLU A 134 -4.74 -1.53 17.96
N ASN A 135 -3.58 -2.04 17.55
CA ASN A 135 -2.28 -1.50 17.95
C ASN A 135 -1.69 -0.54 16.89
N GLY A 136 -2.37 -0.33 15.76
CA GLY A 136 -1.91 0.55 14.69
C GLY A 136 -0.63 0.06 13.99
N LEU A 137 -0.41 -1.26 13.96
CA LEU A 137 0.74 -1.88 13.33
C LEU A 137 0.40 -2.32 11.90
N TYR A 138 1.19 -1.86 10.95
CA TYR A 138 0.99 -2.15 9.53
C TYR A 138 2.34 -2.33 8.82
N ALA A 139 2.53 -3.45 8.17
CA ALA A 139 3.64 -3.65 7.25
C ALA A 139 3.24 -4.61 6.13
N LEU A 140 3.55 -4.25 4.90
CA LEU A 140 3.36 -5.11 3.73
C LEU A 140 4.72 -5.51 3.18
N VAL A 141 4.87 -6.79 2.88
CA VAL A 141 5.98 -7.32 2.08
C VAL A 141 5.41 -7.70 0.73
N LEU A 142 5.82 -6.99 -0.31
CA LEU A 142 5.26 -7.08 -1.65
C LEU A 142 6.30 -7.58 -2.66
N GLU A 143 5.80 -8.15 -3.75
CA GLU A 143 6.61 -8.47 -4.92
C GLU A 143 7.34 -7.23 -5.44
N ASP A 144 8.63 -7.38 -5.72
CA ASP A 144 9.40 -6.36 -6.43
C ASP A 144 9.23 -6.53 -7.94
N PHE A 145 8.65 -5.54 -8.59
CA PHE A 145 8.53 -5.50 -10.05
C PHE A 145 9.86 -5.24 -10.78
N GLY A 146 10.95 -5.06 -10.04
CA GLY A 146 12.28 -4.85 -10.58
C GLY A 146 12.39 -3.52 -11.36
N ALA A 147 13.00 -3.61 -12.52
CA ALA A 147 13.25 -2.45 -13.39
C ALA A 147 12.01 -1.89 -14.10
N ARG A 148 10.80 -2.35 -13.78
CA ARG A 148 9.58 -1.75 -14.33
C ARG A 148 9.47 -0.32 -13.85
N THR A 149 9.34 0.59 -14.80
CA THR A 149 9.38 2.02 -14.54
C THR A 149 8.11 2.48 -13.85
N MET A 150 8.23 2.99 -12.64
CA MET A 150 7.22 3.86 -12.06
C MET A 150 7.25 5.18 -12.85
N VAL A 151 6.10 5.60 -13.34
CA VAL A 151 5.99 6.89 -14.03
C VAL A 151 5.99 8.00 -13.00
N SER A 152 6.85 8.99 -13.19
CA SER A 152 6.90 10.17 -12.33
C SER A 152 5.58 10.95 -12.45
N GLN A 153 4.98 11.29 -11.31
CA GLN A 153 3.79 12.14 -11.26
C GLN A 153 4.04 13.54 -11.82
N ILE A 154 5.29 14.01 -11.76
CA ILE A 154 5.70 15.32 -12.27
C ILE A 154 5.79 15.30 -13.79
N VAL A 155 6.32 14.23 -14.36
CA VAL A 155 6.48 14.07 -15.83
C VAL A 155 5.15 13.69 -16.47
N GLY A 156 4.32 12.93 -15.76
CA GLY A 156 3.03 12.47 -16.26
C GLY A 156 3.14 11.33 -17.28
N LEU A 157 2.01 11.01 -17.90
CA LEU A 157 1.86 9.97 -18.91
C LEU A 157 1.64 10.58 -20.30
N ASP A 158 2.21 9.96 -21.31
CA ASP A 158 1.76 10.20 -22.68
C ASP A 158 0.34 9.65 -22.92
N ALA A 159 -0.30 10.08 -24.00
CA ALA A 159 -1.69 9.71 -24.29
C ALA A 159 -1.89 8.18 -24.44
N GLY A 160 -0.89 7.46 -24.97
CA GLY A 160 -0.95 6.00 -25.11
C GLY A 160 -0.98 5.29 -23.77
N ARG A 161 -0.05 5.62 -22.88
CA ARG A 161 0.03 5.07 -21.52
C ARG A 161 -1.15 5.50 -20.66
N ALA A 162 -1.62 6.75 -20.80
CA ALA A 162 -2.83 7.21 -20.12
C ALA A 162 -4.05 6.38 -20.55
N ALA A 163 -4.20 6.10 -21.85
CA ALA A 163 -5.29 5.25 -22.34
C ALA A 163 -5.21 3.81 -21.82
N GLU A 164 -4.02 3.25 -21.64
CA GLU A 164 -3.85 1.93 -21.00
C GLU A 164 -4.27 1.96 -19.53
N ALA A 165 -3.89 2.97 -18.77
CA ALA A 165 -4.30 3.15 -17.38
C ALA A 165 -5.83 3.28 -17.26
N VAL A 166 -6.46 4.10 -18.11
CA VAL A 166 -7.92 4.27 -18.14
C VAL A 166 -8.64 2.95 -18.47
N ARG A 167 -8.11 2.18 -19.43
CA ARG A 167 -8.67 0.85 -19.72
C ARG A 167 -8.54 -0.12 -18.56
N ALA A 168 -7.43 -0.07 -17.81
CA ALA A 168 -7.26 -0.89 -16.61
C ALA A 168 -8.28 -0.51 -15.53
N ILE A 169 -8.47 0.79 -15.27
CA ILE A 169 -9.50 1.28 -14.34
C ILE A 169 -10.90 0.89 -14.82
N ALA A 170 -11.20 1.00 -16.11
CA ALA A 170 -12.51 0.61 -16.64
C ALA A 170 -12.81 -0.88 -16.41
N ARG A 171 -11.81 -1.76 -16.57
CA ARG A 171 -11.97 -3.19 -16.24
C ARG A 171 -12.21 -3.40 -14.74
N LEU A 172 -11.52 -2.67 -13.88
CA LEU A 172 -11.73 -2.72 -12.43
C LEU A 172 -13.16 -2.28 -12.07
N HIS A 173 -13.61 -1.14 -12.61
CA HIS A 173 -14.99 -0.68 -12.41
C HIS A 173 -16.00 -1.69 -12.91
N ALA A 174 -15.83 -2.24 -14.12
CA ALA A 174 -16.76 -3.24 -14.68
C ALA A 174 -16.84 -4.51 -13.82
N ARG A 175 -15.74 -4.94 -13.19
CA ARG A 175 -15.73 -6.11 -12.31
C ARG A 175 -16.55 -5.89 -11.04
N PHE A 176 -16.50 -4.68 -10.49
CA PHE A 176 -17.12 -4.35 -9.21
C PHE A 176 -18.35 -3.43 -9.32
N TRP A 177 -18.86 -3.20 -10.54
CA TRP A 177 -20.03 -2.36 -10.75
C TRP A 177 -21.27 -2.98 -10.10
N GLU A 178 -21.84 -2.26 -9.13
CA GLU A 178 -23.01 -2.75 -8.35
C GLU A 178 -22.82 -4.16 -7.77
N ALA A 179 -21.59 -4.56 -7.49
CA ALA A 179 -21.26 -5.88 -6.98
C ALA A 179 -21.66 -6.00 -5.50
N PRO A 180 -22.63 -6.88 -5.16
CA PRO A 180 -23.18 -6.96 -3.81
C PRO A 180 -22.15 -7.41 -2.76
N GLU A 181 -21.11 -8.13 -3.16
CA GLU A 181 -20.02 -8.53 -2.30
C GLU A 181 -19.27 -7.34 -1.66
N LEU A 182 -19.31 -6.16 -2.28
CA LEU A 182 -18.72 -4.95 -1.71
C LEU A 182 -19.49 -4.44 -0.49
N ASP A 183 -20.78 -4.72 -0.39
CA ASP A 183 -21.60 -4.32 0.76
C ASP A 183 -21.24 -5.07 2.04
N GLU A 184 -20.60 -6.23 1.92
CA GLU A 184 -20.10 -7.03 3.03
C GLU A 184 -18.78 -6.51 3.60
N LEU A 185 -18.10 -5.61 2.87
CA LEU A 185 -16.78 -5.07 3.24
C LEU A 185 -16.93 -3.81 4.10
N SER A 186 -17.17 -3.98 5.39
CA SER A 186 -17.41 -2.87 6.36
C SER A 186 -16.22 -1.88 6.48
N TRP A 187 -15.03 -2.29 6.06
CA TRP A 187 -13.82 -1.47 6.05
C TRP A 187 -13.71 -0.57 4.80
N MET A 188 -14.49 -0.84 3.76
CA MET A 188 -14.48 -0.07 2.53
C MET A 188 -15.34 1.19 2.69
N PRO A 189 -14.81 2.39 2.39
CA PRO A 189 -15.58 3.61 2.52
C PRO A 189 -16.66 3.71 1.45
N ARG A 190 -17.80 4.28 1.80
CA ARG A 190 -18.86 4.65 0.88
C ARG A 190 -18.78 6.14 0.59
N THR A 191 -19.25 6.57 -0.59
CA THR A 191 -19.27 7.98 -0.99
C THR A 191 -20.04 8.88 -0.02
N ILE A 192 -21.02 8.30 0.71
CA ILE A 192 -21.85 9.00 1.69
C ILE A 192 -21.25 9.03 3.10
N ASP A 193 -20.12 8.36 3.34
CA ASP A 193 -19.51 8.35 4.66
C ASP A 193 -19.03 9.77 5.05
N PRO A 194 -19.21 10.18 6.32
CA PRO A 194 -18.83 11.52 6.76
C PRO A 194 -17.37 11.89 6.48
N GLU A 195 -16.47 10.91 6.56
CA GLU A 195 -15.03 11.06 6.26
C GLU A 195 -14.81 11.48 4.80
N VAL A 196 -15.56 10.90 3.87
CA VAL A 196 -15.50 11.25 2.44
C VAL A 196 -16.15 12.59 2.17
N LEU A 197 -17.29 12.86 2.80
CA LEU A 197 -18.00 14.14 2.67
C LEU A 197 -17.22 15.32 3.26
N GLY A 198 -16.43 15.09 4.31
CA GLY A 198 -15.58 16.09 4.95
C GLY A 198 -14.50 16.69 4.02
N ALA A 199 -14.10 15.96 2.97
CA ALA A 199 -13.13 16.45 1.98
C ALA A 199 -13.57 17.73 1.29
N GLY A 200 -14.86 17.91 1.04
CA GLY A 200 -15.41 19.13 0.45
C GLY A 200 -15.27 20.36 1.35
N GLN A 201 -15.36 20.18 2.67
CA GLN A 201 -15.13 21.27 3.61
C GLN A 201 -13.64 21.61 3.71
N ALA A 202 -12.77 20.61 3.84
CA ALA A 202 -11.33 20.82 3.86
C ALA A 202 -10.84 21.55 2.59
N TYR A 203 -11.40 21.21 1.42
CA TYR A 203 -11.12 21.91 0.18
C TYR A 203 -11.50 23.40 0.28
N ARG A 204 -12.71 23.73 0.74
CA ARG A 204 -13.16 25.13 0.88
C ARG A 204 -12.30 25.93 1.85
N GLU A 205 -11.84 25.30 2.92
CA GLU A 205 -10.94 25.93 3.90
C GLU A 205 -9.53 26.17 3.35
N ALA A 206 -9.02 25.24 2.56
CA ALA A 206 -7.68 25.33 1.96
C ALA A 206 -7.64 26.26 0.72
N TRP A 207 -8.78 26.41 0.01
CA TRP A 207 -8.85 27.12 -1.26
C TRP A 207 -8.33 28.57 -1.24
N PRO A 208 -8.66 29.43 -0.26
CA PRO A 208 -8.16 30.80 -0.24
C PRO A 208 -6.63 30.88 -0.22
N VAL A 209 -5.99 30.04 0.61
CA VAL A 209 -4.54 29.99 0.73
C VAL A 209 -3.89 29.45 -0.55
N PHE A 210 -4.46 28.40 -1.11
CA PHE A 210 -4.01 27.81 -2.36
C PHE A 210 -4.13 28.80 -3.51
N HIS A 211 -5.29 29.44 -3.66
CA HIS A 211 -5.54 30.42 -4.71
C HIS A 211 -4.59 31.63 -4.63
N GLU A 212 -4.32 32.16 -3.44
CA GLU A 212 -3.37 33.24 -3.27
C GLU A 212 -1.95 32.85 -3.66
N ARG A 213 -1.52 31.64 -3.25
CA ARG A 213 -0.16 31.14 -3.49
C ARG A 213 0.13 30.85 -4.97
N PHE A 214 -0.87 30.37 -5.70
CA PHE A 214 -0.72 29.90 -7.08
C PHE A 214 -1.48 30.78 -8.09
N ARG A 215 -1.84 32.01 -7.72
CA ARG A 215 -2.66 32.92 -8.53
C ARG A 215 -2.19 33.05 -9.97
N ASP A 216 -0.88 33.17 -10.16
CA ASP A 216 -0.28 33.42 -11.47
C ASP A 216 -0.19 32.13 -12.34
N ASP A 217 -0.31 30.96 -11.71
CA ASP A 217 -0.24 29.65 -12.38
C ASP A 217 -1.63 29.08 -12.67
N LEU A 218 -2.69 29.67 -12.09
CA LEU A 218 -4.04 29.19 -12.26
C LEU A 218 -4.66 29.68 -13.58
N PRO A 219 -5.46 28.85 -14.26
CA PRO A 219 -6.19 29.28 -15.45
C PRO A 219 -7.21 30.38 -15.12
N SER A 220 -7.48 31.23 -16.10
CA SER A 220 -8.53 32.25 -15.97
C SER A 220 -9.88 31.58 -15.66
N GLY A 221 -10.59 32.09 -14.64
CA GLY A 221 -11.85 31.49 -14.16
C GLY A 221 -11.72 30.54 -13.00
N ALA A 222 -10.49 30.14 -12.59
CA ALA A 222 -10.29 29.27 -11.41
C ALA A 222 -10.84 29.88 -10.10
N ALA A 223 -11.01 31.21 -10.04
CA ALA A 223 -11.58 31.91 -8.88
C ALA A 223 -13.12 31.82 -8.80
N GLU A 224 -13.77 31.31 -9.86
CA GLU A 224 -15.23 31.21 -9.96
C GLU A 224 -15.76 29.86 -9.53
N LEU A 225 -14.85 28.92 -9.17
CA LEU A 225 -15.15 27.58 -8.64
C LEU A 225 -15.29 27.60 -7.11
#